data_bf1f4468d00f616da1afda79a36f92af
#
_entry.id   bf1f4468d00f616da1afda79a36f92af
#
_cell.length_a   1.000
_cell.length_b   1.000
_cell.length_c   1.000
_cell.angle_alpha   90.00
_cell.angle_beta   90.00
_cell.angle_gamma   90.00
#
_symmetry.space_group_name_H-M   'P 1'
#
loop_
_entity.id
_entity.type
_entity.pdbx_description
1 polymer ?
#
loop_
_entity_poly.entity_id
_entity_poly.type
_entity_poly.pdbx_seq_one_letter_code
_entity_poly.pdbx_strand_id
1 'polypeptide(L)'
;MASNNYSNQPTVTPEYNDFSGVAAGAGGASSSSSNPYDALIDAAGGDVKQLQARYSAHREGRNAQQKEKLLSPEFKGVSVDPILLRLERPDVEPGFRDTRHCLVFWARPPQKIKSLVAEVQRRVGSVVPNLWHMPPSSLHMTALEITHSQPPDAISPLIETLRPHLATITSYTSTHRARLIKPLLSFDASALALSFLPAAGEGLVRTASSPATHDNAGRPRSAADDAFSYHHLRRDLYDLASRAGVAVGSRYVVPSAHLTIARFIEAGDFFVDGDEAKGVDGARVQALMRTVEEINAWLKKEFWPRDESDEDVEGEGLKGIRAGGEWVVGEGKGLDCRMGTLWYGGGGETVMLGEGF
;
A
#
# COMPACT_ATOMS: atom_id res chain seq x y z
N MET A 1 24.73 48.20 10.07
CA MET A 1 25.11 47.18 9.05
C MET A 1 25.55 45.94 9.82
N ALA A 2 24.68 44.98 9.92
CA ALA A 2 24.98 43.68 10.50
C ALA A 2 24.49 42.63 9.48
N SER A 3 25.45 41.98 8.85
CA SER A 3 25.26 40.94 7.85
C SER A 3 24.86 39.66 8.54
N ASN A 4 23.64 39.19 8.29
CA ASN A 4 23.16 37.85 8.68
C ASN A 4 23.77 36.82 7.76
N ASN A 5 24.73 36.06 8.25
CA ASN A 5 25.20 34.82 7.66
C ASN A 5 24.22 33.69 8.04
N TYR A 6 23.30 33.34 7.16
CA TYR A 6 22.62 32.07 7.24
C TYR A 6 23.55 30.96 6.71
N SER A 7 24.12 30.21 7.63
CA SER A 7 24.90 29.01 7.33
C SER A 7 24.00 27.97 6.65
N ASN A 8 24.36 27.58 5.42
CA ASN A 8 23.90 26.42 4.71
C ASN A 8 24.20 25.14 5.55
N GLN A 9 23.26 24.67 6.33
CA GLN A 9 23.29 23.30 6.81
C GLN A 9 22.71 22.39 5.71
N PRO A 10 23.37 21.27 5.38
CA PRO A 10 22.80 20.29 4.45
C PRO A 10 21.53 19.72 5.10
N THR A 11 20.40 19.89 4.43
CA THR A 11 19.17 19.20 4.77
C THR A 11 19.40 17.70 4.57
N VAL A 12 19.73 16.99 5.63
CA VAL A 12 19.66 15.54 5.68
C VAL A 12 18.19 15.20 5.56
N THR A 13 17.73 14.92 4.35
CA THR A 13 16.44 14.26 4.15
C THR A 13 16.57 12.89 4.80
N PRO A 14 15.76 12.54 5.81
CA PRO A 14 15.72 11.16 6.30
C PRO A 14 15.42 10.26 5.12
N GLU A 15 16.24 9.21 4.92
CA GLU A 15 15.91 8.15 3.96
C GLU A 15 14.57 7.53 4.39
N TYR A 16 13.52 7.99 3.75
CA TYR A 16 12.17 7.53 4.01
C TYR A 16 12.01 6.17 3.30
N ASN A 17 12.21 5.09 4.03
CA ASN A 17 11.90 3.74 3.56
C ASN A 17 10.38 3.58 3.49
N ASP A 18 9.78 4.01 2.38
CA ASP A 18 8.42 3.58 2.11
C ASP A 18 8.43 2.09 1.68
N PHE A 19 7.29 1.42 1.81
CA PHE A 19 7.12 0.03 1.37
C PHE A 19 7.29 -0.16 -0.14
N SER A 20 7.58 0.88 -0.93
CA SER A 20 7.79 0.81 -2.37
C SER A 20 9.09 0.06 -2.73
N GLY A 21 10.09 0.07 -1.84
CA GLY A 21 11.35 -0.65 -2.04
C GLY A 21 12.23 -0.10 -3.16
N VAL A 22 11.94 1.07 -3.68
CA VAL A 22 12.74 1.70 -4.73
C VAL A 22 13.85 2.51 -4.06
N ALA A 23 15.07 1.97 -4.06
CA ALA A 23 16.25 2.82 -4.04
C ALA A 23 16.22 3.63 -5.35
N ALA A 24 16.17 4.95 -5.25
CA ALA A 24 16.31 5.83 -6.40
C ALA A 24 17.61 5.47 -7.14
N GLY A 25 17.53 4.79 -8.29
CA GLY A 25 18.71 4.48 -9.08
C GLY A 25 18.79 3.10 -9.74
N ALA A 26 17.91 2.15 -9.48
CA ALA A 26 17.93 0.86 -10.18
C ALA A 26 17.15 0.91 -11.51
N GLY A 27 17.50 1.82 -12.39
CA GLY A 27 17.14 1.80 -13.80
C GLY A 27 18.06 0.87 -14.57
N GLY A 28 17.69 -0.39 -14.67
CA GLY A 28 18.47 -1.41 -15.36
C GLY A 28 17.59 -2.42 -16.07
N ALA A 29 16.90 -1.99 -17.13
CA ALA A 29 16.59 -2.77 -18.33
C ALA A 29 16.04 -1.81 -19.37
N SER A 30 16.66 -1.73 -20.54
CA SER A 30 16.17 -0.99 -21.69
C SER A 30 14.91 -1.68 -22.24
N SER A 31 13.74 -1.40 -21.66
CA SER A 31 12.50 -1.66 -22.36
C SER A 31 12.32 -0.55 -23.40
N SER A 32 11.90 -0.90 -24.60
CA SER A 32 11.56 0.05 -25.67
C SER A 32 10.33 0.92 -25.32
N SER A 33 9.65 0.62 -24.22
CA SER A 33 8.48 1.32 -23.70
C SER A 33 8.88 2.42 -22.72
N SER A 34 8.21 3.59 -22.87
CA SER A 34 8.34 4.70 -21.93
C SER A 34 7.58 4.46 -20.62
N ASN A 35 6.71 3.45 -20.55
CA ASN A 35 5.91 3.11 -19.38
C ASN A 35 6.68 2.13 -18.47
N PRO A 36 7.02 2.54 -17.25
CA PRO A 36 7.86 1.72 -16.36
C PRO A 36 7.18 0.42 -15.89
N TYR A 37 5.87 0.29 -16.06
CA TYR A 37 5.12 -0.92 -15.69
C TYR A 37 5.18 -2.02 -16.77
N ASP A 38 5.49 -1.69 -18.02
CA ASP A 38 5.56 -2.67 -19.11
C ASP A 38 6.64 -3.73 -18.88
N ALA A 39 7.79 -3.36 -18.36
CA ALA A 39 8.91 -4.26 -18.14
C ALA A 39 8.55 -5.52 -17.35
N LEU A 40 7.68 -5.41 -16.33
CA LEU A 40 7.25 -6.55 -15.53
C LEU A 40 6.23 -7.42 -16.28
N ILE A 41 5.33 -6.80 -17.05
CA ILE A 41 4.32 -7.49 -17.88
C ILE A 41 5.05 -8.29 -18.96
N ASP A 42 5.99 -7.65 -19.68
CA ASP A 42 6.80 -8.29 -20.71
C ASP A 42 7.62 -9.47 -20.16
N ALA A 43 8.27 -9.25 -19.01
CA ALA A 43 9.03 -10.30 -18.34
C ALA A 43 8.17 -11.47 -17.83
N ALA A 44 6.86 -11.25 -17.63
CA ALA A 44 5.89 -12.29 -17.30
C ALA A 44 5.27 -12.93 -18.55
N GLY A 45 5.62 -12.47 -19.77
CA GLY A 45 5.06 -12.96 -21.03
C GLY A 45 3.54 -12.81 -21.15
N GLY A 46 2.95 -11.83 -20.44
CA GLY A 46 1.50 -11.65 -20.35
C GLY A 46 0.77 -12.71 -19.47
N ASP A 47 1.50 -13.65 -18.87
CA ASP A 47 0.91 -14.66 -17.96
C ASP A 47 0.69 -14.07 -16.57
N VAL A 48 -0.58 -13.99 -16.16
CA VAL A 48 -0.96 -13.45 -14.85
C VAL A 48 -0.48 -14.29 -13.68
N LYS A 49 -0.29 -15.60 -13.86
CA LYS A 49 0.30 -16.46 -12.82
C LYS A 49 1.76 -16.12 -12.59
N GLN A 50 2.51 -15.88 -13.66
CA GLN A 50 3.89 -15.41 -13.58
C GLN A 50 3.96 -14.02 -12.92
N LEU A 51 3.05 -13.12 -13.28
CA LEU A 51 2.95 -11.80 -12.67
C LEU A 51 2.64 -11.90 -11.17
N GLN A 52 1.67 -12.71 -10.78
CA GLN A 52 1.36 -12.98 -9.37
C GLN A 52 2.58 -13.56 -8.62
N ALA A 53 3.28 -14.51 -9.23
CA ALA A 53 4.48 -15.12 -8.65
C ALA A 53 5.58 -14.07 -8.36
N ARG A 54 5.77 -13.08 -9.24
CA ARG A 54 6.72 -11.97 -9.02
C ARG A 54 6.30 -11.07 -7.87
N TYR A 55 5.00 -10.76 -7.74
CA TYR A 55 4.46 -10.05 -6.59
C TYR A 55 4.67 -10.83 -5.28
N SER A 56 4.44 -12.16 -5.30
CA SER A 56 4.68 -13.02 -4.13
C SER A 56 6.14 -13.05 -3.74
N ALA A 57 7.03 -13.29 -4.70
CA ALA A 57 8.48 -13.33 -4.46
C ALA A 57 9.01 -12.00 -3.90
N HIS A 58 8.55 -10.86 -4.45
CA HIS A 58 8.92 -9.55 -3.94
C HIS A 58 8.47 -9.36 -2.49
N ARG A 59 7.19 -9.66 -2.19
CA ARG A 59 6.61 -9.53 -0.84
C ARG A 59 7.30 -10.43 0.17
N GLU A 60 7.50 -11.70 -0.18
CA GLU A 60 8.13 -12.69 0.71
C GLU A 60 9.61 -12.39 0.94
N GLY A 61 10.34 -12.08 -0.12
CA GLY A 61 11.75 -11.69 -0.03
C GLY A 61 11.93 -10.45 0.84
N ARG A 62 11.08 -9.45 0.68
CA ARG A 62 11.12 -8.24 1.49
C ARG A 62 10.79 -8.51 2.96
N ASN A 63 9.75 -9.28 3.25
CA ASN A 63 9.42 -9.66 4.63
C ASN A 63 10.56 -10.47 5.28
N ALA A 64 11.21 -11.39 4.54
CA ALA A 64 12.35 -12.15 5.04
C ALA A 64 13.54 -11.24 5.38
N GLN A 65 13.90 -10.33 4.48
CA GLN A 65 15.00 -9.36 4.72
C GLN A 65 14.70 -8.45 5.92
N GLN A 66 13.46 -7.97 6.05
CA GLN A 66 13.10 -7.13 7.19
C GLN A 66 13.09 -7.91 8.50
N LYS A 67 12.62 -9.16 8.51
CA LYS A 67 12.72 -10.03 9.68
C LYS A 67 14.16 -10.23 10.13
N GLU A 68 15.06 -10.55 9.19
CA GLU A 68 16.50 -10.70 9.47
C GLU A 68 17.07 -9.41 10.06
N LYS A 69 16.78 -8.26 9.46
CA LYS A 69 17.22 -6.94 9.93
C LYS A 69 16.75 -6.65 11.35
N LEU A 70 15.46 -6.86 11.65
CA LEU A 70 14.88 -6.55 12.96
C LEU A 70 15.40 -7.50 14.06
N LEU A 71 15.68 -8.75 13.72
CA LEU A 71 16.22 -9.75 14.66
C LEU A 71 17.76 -9.73 14.77
N SER A 72 18.43 -8.90 13.97
CA SER A 72 19.89 -8.76 14.03
C SER A 72 20.34 -8.19 15.37
N PRO A 73 21.45 -8.67 15.95
CA PRO A 73 22.07 -8.03 17.13
C PRO A 73 22.47 -6.56 16.91
N GLU A 74 22.60 -6.16 15.65
CA GLU A 74 22.97 -4.79 15.27
C GLU A 74 21.74 -3.85 15.13
N PHE A 75 20.55 -4.39 15.31
CA PHE A 75 19.33 -3.57 15.23
C PHE A 75 19.31 -2.50 16.33
N LYS A 76 19.12 -1.24 15.95
CA LYS A 76 19.17 -0.08 16.85
C LYS A 76 17.82 0.40 17.33
N GLY A 77 16.74 -0.33 16.98
CA GLY A 77 15.37 0.04 17.27
C GLY A 77 14.57 0.43 16.02
N VAL A 78 13.29 0.65 16.21
CA VAL A 78 12.38 1.06 15.15
C VAL A 78 12.64 2.51 14.73
N SER A 79 12.35 2.81 13.47
CA SER A 79 12.48 4.15 12.90
C SER A 79 11.20 4.95 13.19
N VAL A 80 11.29 5.88 14.10
CA VAL A 80 10.19 6.82 14.39
C VAL A 80 9.99 7.77 13.21
N ASP A 81 8.74 7.94 12.80
CA ASP A 81 8.38 8.94 11.78
C ASP A 81 8.29 10.34 12.42
N PRO A 82 9.29 11.21 12.22
CA PRO A 82 9.38 12.48 12.95
C PRO A 82 8.34 13.51 12.49
N ILE A 83 7.77 13.33 11.30
CA ILE A 83 6.75 14.25 10.79
C ILE A 83 5.40 13.82 11.32
N LEU A 84 5.09 12.52 11.28
CA LEU A 84 3.87 12.00 11.86
C LEU A 84 3.82 12.25 13.37
N LEU A 85 4.92 12.04 14.08
CA LEU A 85 5.03 12.35 15.51
C LEU A 85 4.62 13.81 15.80
N ARG A 86 5.15 14.78 15.05
CA ARG A 86 4.82 16.21 15.24
C ARG A 86 3.38 16.55 14.87
N LEU A 87 2.78 15.82 13.92
CA LEU A 87 1.37 15.99 13.57
C LEU A 87 0.43 15.42 14.65
N GLU A 88 0.78 14.26 15.21
CA GLU A 88 -0.02 13.58 16.23
C GLU A 88 0.22 14.11 17.65
N ARG A 89 1.38 14.72 17.88
CA ARG A 89 1.81 15.27 19.17
C ARG A 89 2.15 16.77 19.03
N PRO A 90 1.10 17.65 18.99
CA PRO A 90 1.32 19.10 18.86
C PRO A 90 2.14 19.72 19.99
N ASP A 91 2.28 19.03 21.12
CA ASP A 91 3.14 19.40 22.26
C ASP A 91 4.64 19.30 21.93
N VAL A 92 5.03 18.44 20.97
CA VAL A 92 6.42 18.29 20.50
C VAL A 92 6.86 19.52 19.70
N GLU A 93 6.02 20.03 18.79
CA GLU A 93 6.27 21.22 18.00
C GLU A 93 4.96 21.96 17.72
N PRO A 94 4.55 22.90 18.62
CA PRO A 94 3.31 23.64 18.43
C PRO A 94 3.27 24.41 17.11
N GLY A 95 2.20 24.18 16.33
CA GLY A 95 2.00 24.84 15.04
C GLY A 95 2.74 24.22 13.86
N PHE A 96 3.37 23.05 14.03
CA PHE A 96 3.97 22.30 12.92
C PHE A 96 2.96 22.03 11.80
N ARG A 97 3.40 22.20 10.56
CA ARG A 97 2.62 21.87 9.36
C ARG A 97 3.49 21.10 8.37
N ASP A 98 2.99 20.00 7.87
CA ASP A 98 3.62 19.28 6.75
C ASP A 98 3.44 20.12 5.48
N THR A 99 4.51 20.36 4.76
CA THR A 99 4.53 21.17 3.51
C THR A 99 4.71 20.32 2.25
N ARG A 100 4.80 19.00 2.40
CA ARG A 100 5.07 18.04 1.32
C ARG A 100 3.78 17.68 0.60
N HIS A 101 3.37 18.46 -0.40
CA HIS A 101 2.18 18.17 -1.18
C HIS A 101 2.42 17.04 -2.19
N CYS A 102 1.39 16.26 -2.42
CA CYS A 102 1.35 15.15 -3.37
C CYS A 102 0.13 15.32 -4.29
N LEU A 103 0.19 14.66 -5.45
CA LEU A 103 -0.95 14.43 -6.34
C LEU A 103 -0.99 12.95 -6.69
N VAL A 104 -2.09 12.26 -6.34
CA VAL A 104 -2.17 10.80 -6.39
C VAL A 104 -3.56 10.33 -6.80
N PHE A 105 -3.64 9.09 -7.31
CA PHE A 105 -4.88 8.33 -7.46
C PHE A 105 -4.88 7.19 -6.45
N TRP A 106 -5.82 7.23 -5.50
CA TRP A 106 -5.98 6.24 -4.46
C TRP A 106 -7.13 5.29 -4.74
N ALA A 107 -6.92 4.00 -4.47
CA ALA A 107 -7.99 3.04 -4.29
C ALA A 107 -8.40 3.03 -2.81
N ARG A 108 -9.69 3.28 -2.54
CA ARG A 108 -10.23 3.24 -1.17
C ARG A 108 -10.71 1.84 -0.84
N PRO A 109 -10.27 1.25 0.28
CA PRO A 109 -10.70 -0.11 0.64
C PRO A 109 -12.18 -0.14 1.02
N PRO A 110 -12.92 -1.19 0.58
CA PRO A 110 -14.30 -1.41 1.00
C PRO A 110 -14.38 -1.80 2.47
N GLN A 111 -15.59 -1.82 3.04
CA GLN A 111 -15.80 -2.07 4.47
C GLN A 111 -15.21 -3.43 4.93
N LYS A 112 -15.31 -4.47 4.11
CA LYS A 112 -14.74 -5.81 4.42
C LYS A 112 -13.22 -5.76 4.65
N ILE A 113 -12.50 -4.95 3.86
CA ILE A 113 -11.04 -4.74 4.02
C ILE A 113 -10.74 -3.85 5.21
N LYS A 114 -11.54 -2.79 5.46
CA LYS A 114 -11.39 -1.97 6.66
C LYS A 114 -11.57 -2.77 7.94
N SER A 115 -12.54 -3.69 7.96
CA SER A 115 -12.77 -4.59 9.10
C SER A 115 -11.60 -5.55 9.31
N LEU A 116 -11.01 -6.09 8.23
CA LEU A 116 -9.79 -6.91 8.31
C LEU A 116 -8.61 -6.11 8.86
N VAL A 117 -8.40 -4.89 8.36
CA VAL A 117 -7.34 -3.98 8.86
C VAL A 117 -7.52 -3.71 10.35
N ALA A 118 -8.73 -3.39 10.80
CA ALA A 118 -9.01 -3.13 12.21
C ALA A 118 -8.66 -4.33 13.12
N GLU A 119 -8.94 -5.55 12.67
CA GLU A 119 -8.58 -6.76 13.43
C GLU A 119 -7.05 -6.97 13.44
N VAL A 120 -6.36 -6.73 12.33
CA VAL A 120 -4.88 -6.79 12.29
C VAL A 120 -4.28 -5.73 13.22
N GLN A 121 -4.76 -4.49 13.16
CA GLN A 121 -4.32 -3.39 14.04
C GLN A 121 -4.52 -3.76 15.52
N ARG A 122 -5.67 -4.32 15.88
CA ARG A 122 -5.97 -4.76 17.25
C ARG A 122 -4.98 -5.83 17.74
N ARG A 123 -4.65 -6.80 16.90
CA ARG A 123 -3.69 -7.88 17.23
C ARG A 123 -2.27 -7.33 17.43
N VAL A 124 -1.81 -6.48 16.54
CA VAL A 124 -0.47 -5.87 16.68
C VAL A 124 -0.42 -4.93 17.87
N GLY A 125 -1.45 -4.11 18.08
CA GLY A 125 -1.54 -3.17 19.19
C GLY A 125 -1.51 -3.83 20.57
N SER A 126 -1.86 -5.12 20.68
CA SER A 126 -1.72 -5.86 21.95
C SER A 126 -0.26 -6.12 22.36
N VAL A 127 0.69 -6.02 21.41
CA VAL A 127 2.12 -6.24 21.65
C VAL A 127 2.92 -4.93 21.57
N VAL A 128 2.47 -3.98 20.73
CA VAL A 128 3.09 -2.66 20.53
C VAL A 128 2.03 -1.59 20.82
N PRO A 129 1.80 -1.22 22.09
CA PRO A 129 0.69 -0.35 22.49
C PRO A 129 0.82 1.10 22.00
N ASN A 130 2.05 1.60 21.78
CA ASN A 130 2.30 2.97 21.30
C ASN A 130 2.40 3.06 19.75
N LEU A 131 1.96 2.03 19.04
CA LEU A 131 1.92 2.04 17.58
C LEU A 131 0.79 2.96 17.09
N TRP A 132 1.13 3.92 16.23
CA TRP A 132 0.11 4.73 15.57
C TRP A 132 -0.66 3.89 14.53
N HIS A 133 -1.96 3.87 14.65
CA HIS A 133 -2.83 3.15 13.73
C HIS A 133 -3.43 4.11 12.69
N MET A 134 -3.30 3.77 11.40
CA MET A 134 -3.95 4.52 10.34
C MET A 134 -5.48 4.52 10.55
N PRO A 135 -6.12 5.71 10.66
CA PRO A 135 -7.57 5.78 10.81
C PRO A 135 -8.31 5.14 9.64
N PRO A 136 -9.47 4.48 9.86
CA PRO A 136 -10.23 3.82 8.78
C PRO A 136 -10.62 4.73 7.62
N SER A 137 -10.83 6.02 7.88
CA SER A 137 -11.12 7.04 6.86
C SER A 137 -9.91 7.39 5.99
N SER A 138 -8.71 7.18 6.52
CA SER A 138 -7.42 7.50 5.88
C SER A 138 -6.83 6.32 5.11
N LEU A 139 -7.35 5.11 5.32
CA LEU A 139 -6.87 3.91 4.62
C LEU A 139 -6.98 4.06 3.10
N HIS A 140 -5.89 3.75 2.42
CA HIS A 140 -5.79 3.84 0.96
C HIS A 140 -4.70 2.92 0.43
N MET A 141 -4.81 2.57 -0.84
CA MET A 141 -3.73 1.99 -1.63
C MET A 141 -3.42 2.96 -2.78
N THR A 142 -2.17 3.34 -2.94
CA THR A 142 -1.77 4.21 -4.04
C THR A 142 -1.75 3.42 -5.35
N ALA A 143 -2.73 3.68 -6.22
CA ALA A 143 -2.79 3.09 -7.55
C ALA A 143 -1.76 3.77 -8.47
N LEU A 144 -1.71 5.11 -8.46
CA LEU A 144 -0.72 5.89 -9.18
C LEU A 144 -0.36 7.16 -8.38
N GLU A 145 0.91 7.46 -8.29
CA GLU A 145 1.43 8.73 -7.79
C GLU A 145 1.89 9.58 -8.98
N ILE A 146 1.30 10.76 -9.16
CA ILE A 146 1.74 11.70 -10.19
C ILE A 146 3.00 12.42 -9.72
N THR A 147 2.95 12.96 -8.49
CA THR A 147 4.10 13.64 -7.87
C THR A 147 3.97 13.65 -6.34
N HIS A 148 5.09 13.87 -5.67
CA HIS A 148 5.16 13.96 -4.21
C HIS A 148 6.13 15.05 -3.75
N SER A 149 6.01 15.46 -2.49
CA SER A 149 6.93 16.38 -1.82
C SER A 149 7.14 17.70 -2.58
N GLN A 150 6.08 18.19 -3.23
CA GLN A 150 6.08 19.41 -3.99
C GLN A 150 5.53 20.59 -3.15
N PRO A 151 5.89 21.83 -3.47
CA PRO A 151 5.19 23.00 -2.95
C PRO A 151 3.76 23.07 -3.53
N PRO A 152 2.78 23.70 -2.83
CA PRO A 152 1.38 23.75 -3.25
C PRO A 152 1.16 24.28 -4.67
N ASP A 153 1.91 25.31 -5.06
CA ASP A 153 1.83 25.99 -6.36
C ASP A 153 2.34 25.13 -7.52
N ALA A 154 3.13 24.09 -7.28
CA ALA A 154 3.50 23.11 -8.28
C ALA A 154 2.38 22.09 -8.60
N ILE A 155 1.41 21.91 -7.68
CA ILE A 155 0.30 20.93 -7.84
C ILE A 155 -0.81 21.49 -8.72
N SER A 156 -1.16 22.77 -8.56
CA SER A 156 -2.30 23.38 -9.26
C SER A 156 -2.23 23.27 -10.80
N PRO A 157 -1.09 23.54 -11.47
CA PRO A 157 -0.99 23.38 -12.92
C PRO A 157 -1.18 21.94 -13.40
N LEU A 158 -0.73 20.94 -12.60
CA LEU A 158 -0.91 19.53 -12.92
C LEU A 158 -2.40 19.14 -12.90
N ILE A 159 -3.14 19.67 -11.92
CA ILE A 159 -4.58 19.43 -11.82
C ILE A 159 -5.32 20.05 -12.99
N GLU A 160 -5.00 21.29 -13.37
CA GLU A 160 -5.63 21.94 -14.52
C GLU A 160 -5.38 21.15 -15.82
N THR A 161 -4.18 20.62 -16.00
CA THR A 161 -3.84 19.75 -17.14
C THR A 161 -4.64 18.44 -17.11
N LEU A 162 -4.79 17.83 -15.93
CA LEU A 162 -5.54 16.57 -15.77
C LEU A 162 -7.07 16.76 -15.80
N ARG A 163 -7.59 17.95 -15.49
CA ARG A 163 -9.02 18.23 -15.28
C ARG A 163 -9.94 17.65 -16.35
N PRO A 164 -9.67 17.80 -17.67
CA PRO A 164 -10.52 17.24 -18.72
C PRO A 164 -10.55 15.69 -18.73
N HIS A 165 -9.57 15.05 -18.12
CA HIS A 165 -9.37 13.60 -18.16
C HIS A 165 -9.71 12.91 -16.81
N LEU A 166 -9.92 13.69 -15.74
CA LEU A 166 -10.09 13.13 -14.38
C LEU A 166 -11.26 12.15 -14.29
N ALA A 167 -12.42 12.45 -14.90
CA ALA A 167 -13.57 11.56 -14.87
C ALA A 167 -13.24 10.18 -15.49
N THR A 168 -12.53 10.16 -16.61
CA THR A 168 -12.09 8.93 -17.27
C THR A 168 -11.09 8.16 -16.41
N ILE A 169 -10.09 8.85 -15.83
CA ILE A 169 -9.05 8.21 -15.03
C ILE A 169 -9.64 7.68 -13.71
N THR A 170 -10.43 8.48 -13.01
CA THR A 170 -10.97 8.09 -11.69
C THR A 170 -12.04 7.01 -11.79
N SER A 171 -12.81 6.94 -12.88
CA SER A 171 -13.83 5.91 -13.13
C SER A 171 -13.30 4.72 -13.94
N TYR A 172 -11.99 4.67 -14.24
CA TYR A 172 -11.41 3.61 -15.08
C TYR A 172 -11.67 2.22 -14.55
N THR A 173 -11.68 2.07 -13.22
CA THR A 173 -11.94 0.80 -12.53
C THR A 173 -13.37 0.27 -12.68
N SER A 174 -14.33 1.11 -13.10
CA SER A 174 -15.72 0.66 -13.34
C SER A 174 -15.79 -0.38 -14.45
N THR A 175 -14.92 -0.27 -15.46
CA THR A 175 -14.83 -1.17 -16.61
C THR A 175 -13.55 -2.02 -16.64
N HIS A 176 -12.54 -1.68 -15.83
CA HIS A 176 -11.24 -2.38 -15.80
C HIS A 176 -10.97 -2.85 -14.36
N ARG A 177 -11.60 -3.97 -14.00
CA ARG A 177 -11.68 -4.48 -12.62
C ARG A 177 -10.50 -5.38 -12.28
N ALA A 178 -9.52 -4.84 -11.57
CA ALA A 178 -8.39 -5.59 -11.05
C ALA A 178 -8.72 -6.21 -9.69
N ARG A 179 -8.60 -7.54 -9.59
CA ARG A 179 -8.87 -8.30 -8.37
C ARG A 179 -7.59 -8.56 -7.59
N LEU A 180 -7.64 -8.32 -6.28
CA LEU A 180 -6.57 -8.54 -5.31
C LEU A 180 -7.00 -9.58 -4.29
N ILE A 181 -6.07 -10.49 -3.94
CA ILE A 181 -6.31 -11.61 -3.03
C ILE A 181 -5.09 -11.87 -2.14
N LYS A 182 -5.17 -12.88 -1.29
CA LYS A 182 -4.07 -13.36 -0.45
C LYS A 182 -3.49 -12.26 0.43
N PRO A 183 -4.33 -11.61 1.30
CA PRO A 183 -3.83 -10.61 2.24
C PRO A 183 -2.70 -11.16 3.12
N LEU A 184 -1.69 -10.33 3.37
CA LEU A 184 -0.56 -10.67 4.23
C LEU A 184 -0.04 -9.40 4.91
N LEU A 185 0.33 -9.50 6.18
CA LEU A 185 0.98 -8.42 6.92
C LEU A 185 2.45 -8.33 6.49
N SER A 186 2.80 -7.19 5.94
CA SER A 186 4.17 -6.79 5.60
C SER A 186 4.64 -5.70 6.55
N PHE A 187 5.94 -5.62 6.77
CA PHE A 187 6.52 -4.73 7.77
C PHE A 187 7.95 -4.32 7.41
N ASP A 188 8.38 -3.23 8.00
CA ASP A 188 9.80 -2.84 8.12
C ASP A 188 10.03 -2.13 9.47
N ALA A 189 11.20 -1.51 9.65
CA ALA A 189 11.52 -0.81 10.88
C ALA A 189 10.70 0.47 11.11
N SER A 190 9.90 0.94 10.14
CA SER A 190 9.15 2.21 10.22
C SER A 190 7.63 2.05 10.18
N ALA A 191 7.12 0.96 9.61
CA ALA A 191 5.69 0.81 9.37
C ALA A 191 5.23 -0.63 9.18
N LEU A 192 3.91 -0.83 9.27
CA LEU A 192 3.24 -2.07 8.91
C LEU A 192 2.20 -1.81 7.82
N ALA A 193 2.05 -2.76 6.91
CA ALA A 193 1.12 -2.68 5.80
C ALA A 193 0.40 -4.00 5.57
N LEU A 194 -0.89 -3.94 5.20
CA LEU A 194 -1.60 -5.09 4.65
C LEU A 194 -1.35 -5.12 3.14
N SER A 195 -0.70 -6.16 2.65
CA SER A 195 -0.35 -6.34 1.25
C SER A 195 -1.19 -7.44 0.61
N PHE A 196 -1.42 -7.33 -0.71
CA PHE A 196 -2.19 -8.27 -1.51
C PHE A 196 -1.41 -8.74 -2.73
N LEU A 197 -1.86 -9.82 -3.35
CA LEU A 197 -1.40 -10.27 -4.66
C LEU A 197 -2.48 -10.03 -5.71
N PRO A 198 -2.10 -9.70 -6.96
CA PRO A 198 -3.03 -9.78 -8.08
C PRO A 198 -3.59 -11.20 -8.19
N ALA A 199 -4.88 -11.34 -8.42
CA ALA A 199 -5.51 -12.64 -8.64
C ALA A 199 -5.09 -13.22 -10.00
N ALA A 200 -5.08 -14.55 -10.10
CA ALA A 200 -4.73 -15.31 -11.32
C ALA A 200 -5.69 -16.48 -11.56
N GLY A 201 -6.97 -16.28 -11.27
CA GLY A 201 -8.05 -17.24 -11.52
C GLY A 201 -8.47 -18.08 -10.32
N GLU A 202 -7.76 -18.01 -9.20
CA GLU A 202 -8.09 -18.77 -7.99
C GLU A 202 -9.19 -18.13 -7.14
N GLY A 203 -9.89 -18.94 -6.36
CA GLY A 203 -10.89 -18.50 -5.38
C GLY A 203 -12.17 -17.91 -5.98
N LEU A 204 -12.47 -18.20 -7.23
CA LEU A 204 -13.70 -17.77 -7.90
C LEU A 204 -14.83 -18.72 -7.52
N VAL A 205 -15.64 -18.32 -6.54
CA VAL A 205 -16.83 -19.06 -6.14
C VAL A 205 -18.08 -18.43 -6.73
N ARG A 206 -18.95 -19.28 -7.30
CA ARG A 206 -20.26 -18.87 -7.82
C ARG A 206 -21.23 -18.59 -6.67
N THR A 207 -21.07 -17.51 -5.94
CA THR A 207 -22.10 -17.03 -5.02
C THR A 207 -22.74 -15.77 -5.60
N ALA A 208 -24.05 -15.80 -5.71
CA ALA A 208 -24.87 -14.84 -6.47
C ALA A 208 -24.96 -13.40 -5.93
N SER A 209 -24.09 -12.98 -5.00
CA SER A 209 -24.37 -11.75 -4.24
C SER A 209 -23.19 -10.80 -3.98
N SER A 210 -22.01 -11.00 -4.62
CA SER A 210 -20.91 -10.05 -4.44
C SER A 210 -20.54 -9.36 -5.76
N PRO A 211 -20.32 -8.03 -5.80
CA PRO A 211 -19.80 -7.33 -6.99
C PRO A 211 -18.50 -7.91 -7.53
N ALA A 212 -17.70 -8.52 -6.65
CA ALA A 212 -16.47 -9.23 -7.01
C ALA A 212 -16.72 -10.50 -7.86
N THR A 213 -17.94 -11.05 -7.81
CA THR A 213 -18.31 -12.28 -8.53
C THR A 213 -18.83 -12.03 -9.94
N HIS A 214 -18.97 -10.78 -10.37
CA HIS A 214 -19.47 -10.40 -11.69
C HIS A 214 -18.44 -9.59 -12.48
N ASP A 215 -18.41 -9.81 -13.80
CA ASP A 215 -17.67 -9.00 -14.75
C ASP A 215 -18.34 -7.65 -15.00
N ASN A 216 -17.77 -6.86 -15.92
CA ASN A 216 -18.30 -5.55 -16.31
C ASN A 216 -19.67 -5.60 -16.99
N ALA A 217 -20.09 -6.78 -17.47
CA ALA A 217 -21.39 -7.01 -18.12
C ALA A 217 -22.42 -7.67 -17.18
N GLY A 218 -22.12 -7.78 -15.88
CA GLY A 218 -22.99 -8.44 -14.91
C GLY A 218 -22.98 -9.98 -15.01
N ARG A 219 -22.06 -10.57 -15.77
CA ARG A 219 -21.90 -12.03 -15.86
C ARG A 219 -21.02 -12.54 -14.71
N PRO A 220 -21.19 -13.78 -14.28
CA PRO A 220 -20.27 -14.38 -13.30
C PRO A 220 -18.83 -14.25 -13.74
N ARG A 221 -17.96 -13.74 -12.86
CA ARG A 221 -16.52 -13.57 -13.11
C ARG A 221 -15.88 -14.93 -13.36
N SER A 222 -14.97 -14.97 -14.31
CA SER A 222 -14.19 -16.16 -14.69
C SER A 222 -12.69 -15.92 -14.47
N ALA A 223 -11.89 -16.98 -14.57
CA ALA A 223 -10.44 -16.87 -14.50
C ALA A 223 -9.86 -15.97 -15.61
N ALA A 224 -10.53 -15.88 -16.76
CA ALA A 224 -10.11 -15.00 -17.85
C ALA A 224 -10.21 -13.51 -17.49
N ASP A 225 -11.11 -13.13 -16.59
CA ASP A 225 -11.26 -11.75 -16.15
C ASP A 225 -10.08 -11.28 -15.30
N ASP A 226 -9.32 -12.21 -14.68
CA ASP A 226 -8.10 -11.91 -13.95
C ASP A 226 -6.89 -11.67 -14.88
N ALA A 227 -7.03 -11.86 -16.19
CA ALA A 227 -6.03 -11.47 -17.18
C ALA A 227 -5.70 -9.97 -17.09
N PHE A 228 -6.67 -9.15 -16.67
CA PHE A 228 -6.44 -7.77 -16.31
C PHE A 228 -6.10 -7.66 -14.80
N SER A 229 -4.82 -7.62 -14.50
CA SER A 229 -4.33 -7.57 -13.12
C SER A 229 -4.18 -6.13 -12.60
N TYR A 230 -3.91 -6.00 -11.29
CA TYR A 230 -3.59 -4.70 -10.68
C TYR A 230 -2.37 -4.00 -11.31
N HIS A 231 -1.41 -4.78 -11.82
CA HIS A 231 -0.24 -4.21 -12.51
C HIS A 231 -0.62 -3.60 -13.87
N HIS A 232 -1.54 -4.24 -14.60
CA HIS A 232 -2.12 -3.67 -15.83
C HIS A 232 -2.91 -2.39 -15.53
N LEU A 233 -3.68 -2.37 -14.45
CA LEU A 233 -4.37 -1.14 -14.01
C LEU A 233 -3.39 0.02 -13.81
N ARG A 234 -2.27 -0.21 -13.13
CA ARG A 234 -1.25 0.82 -12.89
C ARG A 234 -0.59 1.29 -14.17
N ARG A 235 -0.28 0.37 -15.10
CA ARG A 235 0.22 0.67 -16.43
C ARG A 235 -0.75 1.60 -17.17
N ASP A 236 -2.02 1.23 -17.22
CA ASP A 236 -3.03 1.98 -17.95
C ASP A 236 -3.29 3.37 -17.35
N LEU A 237 -3.28 3.47 -16.02
CA LEU A 237 -3.38 4.76 -15.32
C LEU A 237 -2.18 5.66 -15.64
N TYR A 238 -0.97 5.10 -15.71
CA TYR A 238 0.22 5.83 -16.14
C TYR A 238 0.07 6.37 -17.55
N ASP A 239 -0.38 5.54 -18.48
CA ASP A 239 -0.60 5.92 -19.87
C ASP A 239 -1.69 6.99 -20.02
N LEU A 240 -2.78 6.88 -19.26
CA LEU A 240 -3.85 7.87 -19.28
C LEU A 240 -3.36 9.23 -18.75
N ALA A 241 -2.61 9.24 -17.65
CA ALA A 241 -2.05 10.48 -17.08
C ALA A 241 -1.00 11.09 -18.04
N SER A 242 -0.12 10.28 -18.60
CA SER A 242 0.91 10.75 -19.56
C SER A 242 0.30 11.32 -20.83
N ARG A 243 -0.74 10.68 -21.38
CA ARG A 243 -1.49 11.19 -22.55
C ARG A 243 -2.28 12.46 -22.24
N ALA A 244 -2.68 12.66 -20.98
CA ALA A 244 -3.27 13.92 -20.53
C ALA A 244 -2.25 15.06 -20.45
N GLY A 245 -0.95 14.79 -20.63
CA GLY A 245 0.11 15.80 -20.71
C GLY A 245 0.88 16.04 -19.39
N VAL A 246 0.72 15.17 -18.38
CA VAL A 246 1.49 15.28 -17.15
C VAL A 246 2.63 14.27 -17.07
N ALA A 247 3.79 14.71 -16.59
CA ALA A 247 4.89 13.81 -16.26
C ALA A 247 4.56 13.06 -14.97
N VAL A 248 4.66 11.73 -15.01
CA VAL A 248 4.39 10.86 -13.85
C VAL A 248 5.70 10.51 -13.17
N GLY A 249 5.90 11.00 -11.95
CA GLY A 249 7.08 10.74 -11.10
C GLY A 249 6.83 9.64 -10.05
N SER A 250 6.10 8.58 -10.41
CA SER A 250 5.70 7.53 -9.47
C SER A 250 6.89 6.76 -8.89
N ARG A 251 6.94 6.68 -7.57
CA ARG A 251 7.86 5.79 -6.83
C ARG A 251 7.34 4.36 -6.73
N TYR A 252 6.07 4.12 -7.04
CA TYR A 252 5.36 2.85 -6.86
C TYR A 252 5.46 1.94 -8.09
N VAL A 253 6.64 1.80 -8.71
CA VAL A 253 6.82 0.94 -9.89
C VAL A 253 6.95 -0.53 -9.53
N VAL A 254 7.43 -0.84 -8.33
CA VAL A 254 7.66 -2.21 -7.85
C VAL A 254 6.36 -3.05 -7.78
N PRO A 255 6.46 -4.39 -7.86
CA PRO A 255 5.33 -5.31 -7.77
C PRO A 255 4.77 -5.38 -6.34
N SER A 256 4.06 -4.33 -5.92
CA SER A 256 3.47 -4.21 -4.60
C SER A 256 2.06 -3.63 -4.67
N ALA A 257 1.13 -4.27 -3.95
CA ALA A 257 -0.22 -3.78 -3.71
C ALA A 257 -0.44 -3.78 -2.20
N HIS A 258 -0.35 -2.62 -1.57
CA HIS A 258 -0.39 -2.53 -0.10
C HIS A 258 -1.12 -1.29 0.41
N LEU A 259 -1.67 -1.43 1.62
CA LEU A 259 -2.18 -0.33 2.43
C LEU A 259 -1.28 -0.22 3.66
N THR A 260 -0.69 0.93 3.92
CA THR A 260 -0.08 1.21 5.21
C THR A 260 -1.18 1.24 6.28
N ILE A 261 -0.99 0.47 7.35
CA ILE A 261 -2.00 0.34 8.43
C ILE A 261 -1.52 0.88 9.76
N ALA A 262 -0.19 0.97 9.96
CA ALA A 262 0.40 1.47 11.19
C ALA A 262 1.80 2.00 10.97
N ARG A 263 2.26 2.91 11.84
CA ARG A 263 3.62 3.47 11.87
C ARG A 263 4.14 3.59 13.28
N PHE A 264 5.46 3.55 13.42
CA PHE A 264 6.10 3.84 14.70
C PHE A 264 6.28 5.35 14.84
N ILE A 265 5.63 5.92 15.87
CA ILE A 265 5.80 7.32 16.29
C ILE A 265 6.49 7.43 17.65
N GLU A 266 6.65 6.31 18.33
CA GLU A 266 7.42 6.16 19.54
C GLU A 266 8.23 4.85 19.47
N ALA A 267 9.41 4.83 20.05
CA ALA A 267 10.31 3.67 20.05
C ALA A 267 10.44 3.00 21.43
N GLY A 268 9.87 3.59 22.48
CA GLY A 268 9.99 3.11 23.86
C GLY A 268 9.56 1.66 24.07
N ASP A 269 8.59 1.16 23.31
CA ASP A 269 8.13 -0.22 23.36
C ASP A 269 9.24 -1.26 23.06
N PHE A 270 10.34 -0.82 22.41
CA PHE A 270 11.43 -1.68 21.94
C PHE A 270 12.74 -1.50 22.72
N PHE A 271 12.75 -0.68 23.76
CA PHE A 271 13.92 -0.48 24.59
C PHE A 271 13.73 -1.10 26.00
N VAL A 272 14.81 -1.52 26.62
CA VAL A 272 14.79 -2.05 27.98
C VAL A 272 14.26 -0.98 28.94
N ASP A 273 13.20 -1.29 29.67
CA ASP A 273 12.47 -0.35 30.53
C ASP A 273 12.01 0.95 29.84
N GLY A 274 11.88 0.95 28.49
CA GLY A 274 11.52 2.12 27.70
C GLY A 274 12.64 3.14 27.52
N ASP A 275 13.86 2.82 27.91
CA ASP A 275 15.02 3.70 27.91
C ASP A 275 16.01 3.33 26.81
N GLU A 276 16.16 4.20 25.80
CA GLU A 276 17.07 4.01 24.67
C GLU A 276 18.54 3.80 25.11
N ALA A 277 18.95 4.44 26.22
CA ALA A 277 20.31 4.29 26.74
C ALA A 277 20.61 2.88 27.25
N LYS A 278 19.58 2.09 27.56
CA LYS A 278 19.72 0.68 27.98
C LYS A 278 19.79 -0.30 26.80
N GLY A 279 19.57 0.21 25.59
CA GLY A 279 19.60 -0.57 24.36
C GLY A 279 18.30 -1.28 24.04
N VAL A 280 18.28 -1.95 22.88
CA VAL A 280 17.10 -2.64 22.35
C VAL A 280 16.76 -3.87 23.18
N ASP A 281 15.48 -4.01 23.56
CA ASP A 281 14.91 -5.22 24.15
C ASP A 281 14.61 -6.25 23.04
N GLY A 282 15.54 -7.17 22.82
CA GLY A 282 15.38 -8.24 21.84
C GLY A 282 14.17 -9.14 22.07
N ALA A 283 13.69 -9.27 23.30
CA ALA A 283 12.49 -10.06 23.61
C ALA A 283 11.22 -9.37 23.08
N ARG A 284 11.16 -8.04 23.13
CA ARG A 284 10.07 -7.24 22.55
C ARG A 284 10.05 -7.34 21.01
N VAL A 285 11.22 -7.23 20.39
CA VAL A 285 11.33 -7.40 18.93
C VAL A 285 10.89 -8.81 18.51
N GLN A 286 11.33 -9.85 19.23
CA GLN A 286 10.92 -11.23 18.98
C GLN A 286 9.41 -11.42 19.20
N ALA A 287 8.80 -10.75 20.20
CA ALA A 287 7.36 -10.80 20.43
C ALA A 287 6.59 -10.19 19.24
N LEU A 288 7.03 -9.04 18.71
CA LEU A 288 6.44 -8.47 17.50
C LEU A 288 6.55 -9.43 16.32
N MET A 289 7.73 -10.04 16.09
CA MET A 289 7.91 -10.98 14.96
C MET A 289 7.03 -12.21 15.09
N ARG A 290 6.89 -12.80 16.28
CA ARG A 290 5.94 -13.91 16.51
C ARG A 290 4.50 -13.49 16.22
N THR A 291 4.09 -12.31 16.71
CA THR A 291 2.74 -11.79 16.44
C THR A 291 2.49 -11.58 14.93
N VAL A 292 3.48 -11.06 14.19
CA VAL A 292 3.39 -10.94 12.73
C VAL A 292 3.24 -12.31 12.06
N GLU A 293 4.00 -13.31 12.50
CA GLU A 293 3.90 -14.69 11.97
C GLU A 293 2.55 -15.33 12.28
N GLU A 294 2.05 -15.18 13.49
CA GLU A 294 0.73 -15.67 13.91
C GLU A 294 -0.41 -15.00 13.12
N ILE A 295 -0.32 -13.68 12.91
CA ILE A 295 -1.27 -12.94 12.06
C ILE A 295 -1.20 -13.47 10.63
N ASN A 296 -0.01 -13.68 10.08
CA ASN A 296 0.16 -14.17 8.72
C ASN A 296 -0.32 -15.62 8.56
N ALA A 297 -0.11 -16.48 9.55
CA ALA A 297 -0.68 -17.82 9.57
C ALA A 297 -2.22 -17.79 9.60
N TRP A 298 -2.79 -16.93 10.44
CA TRP A 298 -4.23 -16.71 10.51
C TRP A 298 -4.79 -16.15 9.19
N LEU A 299 -4.13 -15.13 8.57
CA LEU A 299 -4.55 -14.58 7.29
C LEU A 299 -4.56 -15.65 6.20
N LYS A 300 -3.52 -16.48 6.12
CA LYS A 300 -3.45 -17.59 5.17
C LYS A 300 -4.58 -18.58 5.39
N LYS A 301 -4.78 -19.03 6.63
CA LYS A 301 -5.81 -20.01 6.98
C LYS A 301 -7.24 -19.54 6.68
N GLU A 302 -7.55 -18.28 7.02
CA GLU A 302 -8.93 -17.79 7.01
C GLU A 302 -9.31 -17.05 5.73
N PHE A 303 -8.34 -16.42 5.03
CA PHE A 303 -8.63 -15.47 3.97
C PHE A 303 -8.01 -15.81 2.60
N TRP A 304 -7.10 -16.79 2.54
CA TRP A 304 -6.57 -17.21 1.25
C TRP A 304 -7.52 -18.20 0.57
N PRO A 305 -7.53 -18.23 -0.79
CA PRO A 305 -8.22 -19.26 -1.53
C PRO A 305 -7.73 -20.63 -1.08
N ARG A 306 -8.65 -21.57 -0.89
CA ARG A 306 -8.31 -22.98 -0.67
C ARG A 306 -8.14 -23.65 -2.01
N ASP A 307 -7.13 -24.50 -2.14
CA ASP A 307 -6.98 -25.38 -3.29
C ASP A 307 -8.05 -26.48 -3.25
N GLU A 308 -8.50 -26.93 -4.43
CA GLU A 308 -9.51 -28.01 -4.53
C GLU A 308 -9.03 -29.35 -3.92
N SER A 309 -7.71 -29.47 -3.64
CA SER A 309 -7.05 -30.62 -3.05
C SER A 309 -7.03 -30.64 -1.52
N ASP A 310 -7.44 -29.58 -0.85
CA ASP A 310 -7.57 -29.58 0.60
C ASP A 310 -8.84 -30.38 0.99
N GLU A 311 -8.67 -31.71 1.08
CA GLU A 311 -9.70 -32.65 1.50
C GLU A 311 -10.21 -32.30 2.91
N ASP A 312 -11.46 -32.02 2.96
CA ASP A 312 -12.46 -32.03 4.04
C ASP A 312 -11.96 -32.21 5.47
N VAL A 313 -11.94 -31.10 6.18
CA VAL A 313 -12.31 -31.10 7.59
C VAL A 313 -13.84 -30.82 7.63
N GLU A 314 -14.62 -31.79 8.12
CA GLU A 314 -16.06 -31.73 8.25
C GLU A 314 -16.55 -30.37 8.81
N GLY A 315 -17.33 -29.70 8.03
CA GLY A 315 -18.02 -28.47 8.35
C GLY A 315 -18.43 -27.81 7.03
N GLU A 316 -19.68 -27.41 6.88
CA GLU A 316 -20.22 -26.66 5.73
C GLU A 316 -19.35 -25.44 5.40
N GLY A 317 -18.13 -25.68 4.93
CA GLY A 317 -17.10 -24.68 4.62
C GLY A 317 -17.40 -24.10 3.26
N LEU A 318 -17.74 -22.84 3.26
CA LEU A 318 -17.78 -21.95 2.09
C LEU A 318 -16.59 -22.24 1.15
N LYS A 319 -16.87 -22.93 0.03
CA LYS A 319 -15.95 -23.02 -1.10
C LYS A 319 -15.77 -21.61 -1.64
N GLY A 320 -14.71 -20.88 -1.20
CA GLY A 320 -14.45 -19.53 -1.65
C GLY A 320 -13.60 -18.72 -0.69
N ILE A 321 -13.31 -17.49 -1.09
CA ILE A 321 -12.55 -16.55 -0.29
C ILE A 321 -13.49 -15.89 0.73
N ARG A 322 -13.11 -15.95 2.01
CA ARG A 322 -13.81 -15.25 3.08
C ARG A 322 -13.83 -13.74 2.84
N ALA A 323 -14.92 -13.08 3.23
CA ALA A 323 -15.02 -11.61 3.16
C ALA A 323 -13.83 -10.93 3.87
N GLY A 324 -13.10 -10.08 3.14
CA GLY A 324 -11.82 -9.49 3.57
C GLY A 324 -10.59 -10.14 2.92
N GLY A 325 -10.69 -11.36 2.39
CA GLY A 325 -9.61 -12.02 1.65
C GLY A 325 -9.48 -11.56 0.20
N GLU A 326 -10.47 -10.85 -0.29
CA GLU A 326 -10.57 -10.37 -1.67
C GLU A 326 -10.96 -8.90 -1.72
N TRP A 327 -10.32 -8.17 -2.62
CA TRP A 327 -10.63 -6.77 -2.93
C TRP A 327 -10.60 -6.56 -4.44
N VAL A 328 -11.71 -6.16 -5.04
CA VAL A 328 -11.73 -5.67 -6.43
C VAL A 328 -11.56 -4.15 -6.39
N VAL A 329 -10.48 -3.67 -7.01
CA VAL A 329 -10.12 -2.25 -6.97
C VAL A 329 -11.21 -1.42 -7.65
N GLY A 330 -11.74 -0.43 -6.93
CA GLY A 330 -12.83 0.42 -7.41
C GLY A 330 -14.23 -0.06 -7.01
N GLU A 331 -14.36 -1.20 -6.29
CA GLU A 331 -15.68 -1.62 -5.79
C GLU A 331 -16.25 -0.57 -4.80
N GLY A 332 -17.51 -0.22 -5.00
CA GLY A 332 -18.23 0.80 -4.24
C GLY A 332 -17.91 2.25 -4.59
N LYS A 333 -16.67 2.57 -4.96
CA LYS A 333 -16.22 3.90 -5.44
C LYS A 333 -15.04 3.70 -6.38
N GLY A 334 -14.95 4.50 -7.45
CA GLY A 334 -13.78 4.54 -8.33
C GLY A 334 -12.53 5.04 -7.61
N LEU A 335 -11.53 5.44 -8.37
CA LEU A 335 -10.32 6.01 -7.78
C LEU A 335 -10.58 7.41 -7.23
N ASP A 336 -9.91 7.73 -6.14
CA ASP A 336 -9.95 9.03 -5.47
C ASP A 336 -8.71 9.82 -5.90
N CYS A 337 -8.88 10.81 -6.80
CA CYS A 337 -7.84 11.77 -7.14
C CYS A 337 -7.67 12.74 -5.98
N ARG A 338 -6.52 12.69 -5.33
CA ARG A 338 -6.23 13.47 -4.12
C ARG A 338 -5.05 14.40 -4.31
N MET A 339 -5.15 15.60 -3.72
CA MET A 339 -4.03 16.53 -3.62
C MET A 339 -3.83 17.01 -2.18
N GLY A 340 -2.61 17.44 -1.85
CA GLY A 340 -2.26 18.01 -0.55
C GLY A 340 -1.22 17.19 0.21
N THR A 341 -1.17 17.37 1.53
CA THR A 341 -0.23 16.67 2.42
C THR A 341 -0.76 15.30 2.78
N LEU A 342 -0.54 14.33 1.89
CA LEU A 342 -1.25 13.04 1.84
C LEU A 342 -0.51 11.87 2.50
N TRP A 343 0.69 12.09 3.05
CA TRP A 343 1.58 11.03 3.51
C TRP A 343 0.97 10.06 4.53
N TYR A 344 0.00 10.55 5.33
CA TYR A 344 -0.66 9.76 6.38
C TYR A 344 -2.16 9.59 6.13
N GLY A 345 -2.58 9.74 4.86
CA GLY A 345 -3.96 9.54 4.45
C GLY A 345 -4.93 10.68 4.78
N GLY A 346 -4.49 11.65 5.57
CA GLY A 346 -5.21 12.88 5.90
C GLY A 346 -4.59 14.11 5.21
N GLY A 347 -4.98 15.30 5.63
CA GLY A 347 -4.31 16.56 5.31
C GLY A 347 -4.45 17.07 3.88
N GLY A 348 -5.29 16.47 3.05
CA GLY A 348 -5.54 16.88 1.68
C GLY A 348 -7.00 16.82 1.31
N GLU A 349 -7.30 17.12 0.05
CA GLU A 349 -8.66 17.12 -0.48
C GLU A 349 -8.82 16.18 -1.68
N THR A 350 -10.05 15.76 -1.92
CA THR A 350 -10.45 15.02 -3.13
C THR A 350 -10.70 16.03 -4.23
N VAL A 351 -9.94 15.95 -5.32
CA VAL A 351 -10.17 16.73 -6.54
C VAL A 351 -11.33 16.14 -7.32
N MET A 352 -11.35 14.80 -7.43
CA MET A 352 -12.43 14.05 -8.07
C MET A 352 -12.47 12.63 -7.53
N LEU A 353 -13.67 12.13 -7.27
CA LEU A 353 -13.94 10.74 -6.93
C LEU A 353 -14.64 10.08 -8.10
N GLY A 354 -14.09 8.96 -8.57
CA GLY A 354 -14.64 8.19 -9.67
C GLY A 354 -15.86 7.36 -9.27
N GLU A 355 -16.56 6.90 -10.29
CA GLU A 355 -17.68 5.97 -10.13
C GLU A 355 -17.18 4.56 -9.84
N GLY A 356 -17.77 3.91 -8.84
CA GLY A 356 -17.58 2.51 -8.54
C GLY A 356 -18.58 1.61 -9.26
N PHE A 357 -18.69 0.36 -8.84
CA PHE A 357 -19.60 -0.64 -9.37
C PHE A 357 -20.22 -1.48 -8.25
#